data_db9d255a6667eb41ccc7044b6efbed60
#
_entry.id   db9d255a6667eb41ccc7044b6efbed60
#
_cell.length_a   1.000
_cell.length_b   1.000
_cell.length_c   1.000
_cell.angle_alpha   90.00
_cell.angle_beta   90.00
_cell.angle_gamma   90.00
#
_symmetry.space_group_name_H-M   'P 1'
#
loop_
_entity.id
_entity.type
_entity.pdbx_description
1 polymer ?
#
loop_
_entity_poly.entity_id
_entity_poly.type
_entity_poly.pdbx_seq_one_letter_code
_entity_poly.pdbx_strand_id
1 'polypeptide(L)'
;VNLSYPQGNYAGADTRPFWNTNKINTNIGNAMVLSNTNKGYQASFTAQLSKNFSNGLYGMIAYTYNIAKDVTANPGSAAYSAWRANTTTKFLNDPELSYSNFSTPHRIVGNISYKIEYAKHFATTISLYYSGSNQGRSSYTYSNDMNKDGETADLIYIPKDASEIVFADFKNKN
;
A
#
# COMPACT_ATOMS: atom_id res chain seq x y z
N VAL A 1 -3.62 -0.11 23.18
CA VAL A 1 -2.27 0.12 23.70
C VAL A 1 -2.34 0.66 25.12
N ASN A 2 -1.43 0.22 25.95
CA ASN A 2 -1.36 0.59 27.38
C ASN A 2 -0.31 1.71 27.59
N LEU A 3 -0.35 2.73 26.72
CA LEU A 3 0.53 3.90 26.83
C LEU A 3 -0.23 5.14 27.30
N SER A 4 0.47 6.01 27.99
CA SER A 4 0.00 7.34 28.36
C SER A 4 -0.14 8.25 27.14
N TYR A 5 -0.60 9.47 27.34
CA TYR A 5 -0.67 10.48 26.28
C TYR A 5 0.71 10.79 25.68
N PRO A 6 0.78 11.31 24.46
CA PRO A 6 2.03 11.78 23.87
C PRO A 6 2.76 12.75 24.80
N GLN A 7 4.08 12.64 24.86
CA GLN A 7 4.92 13.52 25.68
C GLN A 7 5.21 14.84 24.99
N GLY A 8 5.10 14.88 23.68
CA GLY A 8 5.36 16.05 22.87
C GLY A 8 5.42 15.69 21.38
N ASN A 9 5.89 16.62 20.58
CA ASN A 9 6.13 16.43 19.16
C ASN A 9 7.62 16.60 18.86
N TYR A 10 8.12 15.96 17.81
CA TYR A 10 9.46 16.22 17.32
C TYR A 10 9.62 17.68 16.88
N ALA A 11 10.81 18.21 17.07
CA ALA A 11 11.17 19.54 16.59
C ALA A 11 11.65 19.49 15.14
N GLY A 12 11.37 20.55 14.38
CA GLY A 12 11.79 20.65 12.98
C GLY A 12 10.64 20.37 12.01
N ALA A 13 10.97 19.84 10.83
CA ALA A 13 9.99 19.55 9.79
C ALA A 13 9.07 18.38 10.12
N ASP A 14 9.61 17.35 10.79
CA ASP A 14 8.82 16.24 11.31
C ASP A 14 8.21 16.61 12.66
N THR A 15 6.94 16.94 12.67
CA THR A 15 6.21 17.36 13.88
C THR A 15 5.34 16.26 14.47
N ARG A 16 5.61 14.98 14.13
CA ARG A 16 4.85 13.85 14.66
C ARG A 16 4.98 13.72 16.18
N PRO A 17 3.94 13.21 16.85
CA PRO A 17 4.00 12.99 18.29
C PRO A 17 4.95 11.85 18.65
N PHE A 18 5.53 11.92 19.84
CA PHE A 18 6.30 10.82 20.45
C PHE A 18 5.80 10.51 21.85
N TRP A 19 6.02 9.28 22.29
CA TRP A 19 5.62 8.79 23.61
C TRP A 19 6.85 8.55 24.49
N ASN A 20 6.62 8.35 25.77
CA ASN A 20 7.54 7.61 26.62
C ASN A 20 7.03 6.16 26.71
N THR A 21 7.90 5.24 27.03
CA THR A 21 7.55 3.81 27.17
C THR A 21 6.76 3.50 28.46
N ASN A 22 6.27 4.52 29.18
CA ASN A 22 5.55 4.33 30.43
C ASN A 22 4.15 3.79 30.18
N LYS A 23 3.88 2.61 30.71
CA LYS A 23 2.55 2.01 30.66
C LYS A 23 1.59 2.69 31.62
N ILE A 24 0.33 2.84 31.24
CA ILE A 24 -0.76 3.29 32.12
C ILE A 24 -0.96 2.28 33.26
N ASN A 25 -0.90 0.98 32.94
CA ASN A 25 -0.97 -0.11 33.91
C ASN A 25 0.14 -1.13 33.61
N THR A 26 1.06 -1.30 34.55
CA THR A 26 2.23 -2.18 34.38
C THR A 26 1.86 -3.66 34.32
N ASN A 27 0.69 -4.05 34.85
CA ASN A 27 0.22 -5.43 34.86
C ASN A 27 -0.47 -5.84 33.54
N ILE A 28 -0.77 -4.89 32.66
CA ILE A 28 -1.42 -5.13 31.37
C ILE A 28 -0.40 -4.94 30.26
N GLY A 29 -0.18 -5.97 29.45
CA GLY A 29 0.69 -5.88 28.28
C GLY A 29 0.03 -4.98 27.21
N ASN A 30 -1.01 -5.50 26.57
CA ASN A 30 -1.78 -4.82 25.53
C ASN A 30 -3.27 -5.14 25.66
N ALA A 31 -4.11 -4.20 25.25
CA ALA A 31 -5.54 -4.43 25.10
C ALA A 31 -5.94 -4.09 23.65
N MET A 32 -6.52 -5.06 22.94
CA MET A 32 -6.97 -4.92 21.55
C MET A 32 -8.49 -4.85 21.53
N VAL A 33 -9.02 -3.79 20.96
CA VAL A 33 -10.46 -3.60 20.72
C VAL A 33 -10.69 -3.49 19.23
N LEU A 34 -11.46 -4.43 18.69
CA LEU A 34 -11.87 -4.40 17.29
C LEU A 34 -13.14 -3.55 17.16
N SER A 35 -13.12 -2.64 16.22
CA SER A 35 -14.26 -1.80 15.89
C SER A 35 -14.42 -1.68 14.38
N ASN A 36 -15.64 -1.39 13.94
CA ASN A 36 -15.94 -1.16 12.54
C ASN A 36 -15.60 0.27 12.13
N THR A 37 -15.22 0.44 10.86
CA THR A 37 -14.99 1.75 10.25
C THR A 37 -15.64 1.79 8.86
N ASN A 38 -16.10 2.98 8.47
CA ASN A 38 -16.63 3.26 7.11
C ASN A 38 -15.65 4.13 6.29
N LYS A 39 -14.42 4.29 6.74
CA LYS A 39 -13.45 5.18 6.09
C LYS A 39 -12.84 4.60 4.81
N GLY A 40 -12.84 3.28 4.64
CA GLY A 40 -12.25 2.62 3.46
C GLY A 40 -13.14 2.72 2.23
N TYR A 41 -12.54 2.82 1.03
CA TYR A 41 -13.27 2.72 -0.23
C TYR A 41 -12.39 2.21 -1.36
N GLN A 42 -13.05 1.64 -2.38
CA GLN A 42 -12.43 1.29 -3.65
C GLN A 42 -13.32 1.75 -4.79
N ALA A 43 -12.72 2.33 -5.81
CA ALA A 43 -13.36 2.66 -7.08
C ALA A 43 -12.52 2.15 -8.24
N SER A 44 -13.18 1.56 -9.25
CA SER A 44 -12.53 1.01 -10.42
C SER A 44 -13.29 1.43 -11.67
N PHE A 45 -12.56 1.92 -12.66
CA PHE A 45 -13.07 2.24 -13.99
C PHE A 45 -12.32 1.39 -15.01
N THR A 46 -13.06 0.65 -15.85
CA THR A 46 -12.49 -0.17 -16.92
C THR A 46 -13.10 0.21 -18.25
N ALA A 47 -12.24 0.49 -19.24
CA ALA A 47 -12.62 0.64 -20.62
C ALA A 47 -12.03 -0.52 -21.43
N GLN A 48 -12.88 -1.17 -22.26
CA GLN A 48 -12.47 -2.28 -23.10
C GLN A 48 -12.94 -2.04 -24.53
N LEU A 49 -12.06 -2.35 -25.47
CA LEU A 49 -12.36 -2.42 -26.88
C LEU A 49 -12.02 -3.81 -27.39
N SER A 50 -12.95 -4.45 -28.10
CA SER A 50 -12.71 -5.75 -28.73
C SER A 50 -13.35 -5.79 -30.10
N LYS A 51 -12.71 -6.53 -31.02
CA LYS A 51 -13.20 -6.70 -32.40
C LYS A 51 -12.86 -8.09 -32.93
N ASN A 52 -13.88 -8.73 -33.49
CA ASN A 52 -13.71 -9.86 -34.38
C ASN A 52 -13.67 -9.37 -35.82
N PHE A 53 -12.65 -9.75 -36.57
CA PHE A 53 -12.50 -9.46 -37.98
C PHE A 53 -12.90 -10.69 -38.79
N SER A 54 -13.42 -10.44 -40.01
CA SER A 54 -13.94 -11.53 -40.87
C SER A 54 -12.88 -12.51 -41.37
N ASN A 55 -11.60 -12.17 -41.25
CA ASN A 55 -10.46 -13.01 -41.66
C ASN A 55 -9.91 -13.94 -40.59
N GLY A 56 -10.65 -14.18 -39.51
CA GLY A 56 -10.20 -15.02 -38.40
C GLY A 56 -9.33 -14.32 -37.37
N LEU A 57 -9.09 -13.03 -37.52
CA LEU A 57 -8.37 -12.21 -36.53
C LEU A 57 -9.32 -11.71 -35.44
N TYR A 58 -8.91 -11.81 -34.19
CA TYR A 58 -9.56 -11.19 -33.03
C TYR A 58 -8.55 -10.31 -32.32
N GLY A 59 -9.01 -9.15 -31.86
CA GLY A 59 -8.22 -8.24 -31.03
C GLY A 59 -9.03 -7.70 -29.86
N MET A 60 -8.39 -7.57 -28.72
CA MET A 60 -8.95 -6.95 -27.52
C MET A 60 -7.89 -6.17 -26.79
N ILE A 61 -8.25 -4.99 -26.31
CA ILE A 61 -7.46 -4.20 -25.37
C ILE A 61 -8.38 -3.67 -24.27
N ALA A 62 -7.94 -3.73 -23.04
CA ALA A 62 -8.65 -3.17 -21.89
C ALA A 62 -7.67 -2.36 -21.04
N TYR A 63 -8.16 -1.24 -20.53
CA TYR A 63 -7.46 -0.43 -19.55
C TYR A 63 -8.33 -0.28 -18.32
N THR A 64 -7.72 -0.49 -17.14
CA THR A 64 -8.38 -0.32 -15.85
C THR A 64 -7.61 0.73 -15.03
N TYR A 65 -8.35 1.71 -14.54
CA TYR A 65 -7.90 2.62 -13.49
C TYR A 65 -8.57 2.23 -12.18
N ASN A 66 -7.77 2.08 -11.12
CA ASN A 66 -8.25 1.69 -9.80
C ASN A 66 -7.69 2.64 -8.73
N ILE A 67 -8.54 3.06 -7.82
CA ILE A 67 -8.16 3.73 -6.58
C ILE A 67 -8.76 2.96 -5.41
N ALA A 68 -7.91 2.54 -4.47
CA ALA A 68 -8.32 1.88 -3.25
C ALA A 68 -7.62 2.52 -2.06
N LYS A 69 -8.39 2.81 -1.02
CA LYS A 69 -7.89 3.34 0.25
C LYS A 69 -8.51 2.58 1.40
N ASP A 70 -7.71 2.28 2.41
CA ASP A 70 -8.12 1.64 3.65
C ASP A 70 -7.38 2.25 4.86
N VAL A 71 -7.80 1.90 6.06
CA VAL A 71 -7.14 2.29 7.31
C VAL A 71 -6.20 1.20 7.81
N THR A 72 -6.34 -0.02 7.30
CA THR A 72 -5.46 -1.15 7.59
C THR A 72 -5.57 -2.20 6.50
N ALA A 73 -4.45 -2.72 6.07
CA ALA A 73 -4.38 -3.87 5.15
C ALA A 73 -4.60 -5.21 5.86
N ASN A 74 -4.84 -5.19 7.17
CA ASN A 74 -4.93 -6.39 8.02
C ASN A 74 -3.79 -7.39 7.78
N PRO A 75 -2.52 -6.99 7.97
CA PRO A 75 -1.35 -7.75 7.52
C PRO A 75 -1.00 -8.97 8.40
N GLY A 76 -1.81 -9.28 9.40
CA GLY A 76 -1.57 -10.37 10.34
C GLY A 76 -2.75 -11.31 10.54
N SER A 77 -2.48 -12.52 11.01
CA SER A 77 -3.49 -13.55 11.30
C SER A 77 -4.17 -13.39 12.67
N ALA A 78 -3.59 -12.58 13.55
CA ALA A 78 -4.14 -12.28 14.88
C ALA A 78 -4.29 -10.77 15.06
N ALA A 79 -5.21 -10.33 15.90
CA ALA A 79 -5.50 -8.91 16.11
C ALA A 79 -4.23 -8.10 16.49
N TYR A 80 -3.39 -8.64 17.35
CA TYR A 80 -2.11 -8.01 17.71
C TYR A 80 -1.15 -7.90 16.52
N SER A 81 -1.01 -8.97 15.75
CA SER A 81 -0.12 -8.98 14.57
C SER A 81 -0.60 -8.00 13.48
N ALA A 82 -1.91 -7.95 13.24
CA ALA A 82 -2.51 -7.03 12.29
C ALA A 82 -2.32 -5.57 12.72
N TRP A 83 -2.48 -5.28 14.01
CA TRP A 83 -2.31 -3.95 14.57
C TRP A 83 -0.85 -3.49 14.51
N ARG A 84 0.09 -4.28 15.04
CA ARG A 84 1.51 -3.89 15.10
C ARG A 84 2.20 -3.77 13.75
N ALA A 85 1.72 -4.48 12.73
CA ALA A 85 2.28 -4.43 11.38
C ALA A 85 1.61 -3.38 10.48
N ASN A 86 0.62 -2.65 10.98
CA ASN A 86 -0.03 -1.58 10.24
C ASN A 86 0.83 -0.31 10.31
N THR A 87 1.53 -0.02 9.21
CA THR A 87 2.43 1.14 9.14
C THR A 87 1.67 2.45 9.26
N THR A 88 2.17 3.37 10.06
CA THR A 88 1.50 4.65 10.34
C THR A 88 2.50 5.80 10.44
N THR A 89 2.00 7.02 10.25
CA THR A 89 2.76 8.26 10.44
C THR A 89 2.63 8.83 11.85
N LYS A 90 1.64 8.38 12.63
CA LYS A 90 1.34 8.95 13.95
C LYS A 90 1.35 7.91 15.03
N PHE A 91 0.24 7.21 15.17
CA PHE A 91 0.01 6.28 16.26
C PHE A 91 -0.86 5.12 15.81
N LEU A 92 -0.50 3.93 16.19
CA LEU A 92 -1.17 2.69 15.75
C LEU A 92 -2.66 2.61 16.13
N ASN A 93 -3.09 3.33 17.18
CA ASN A 93 -4.51 3.38 17.57
C ASN A 93 -5.33 4.45 16.83
N ASP A 94 -4.70 5.31 16.05
CA ASP A 94 -5.36 6.30 15.20
C ASP A 94 -4.91 6.15 13.74
N PRO A 95 -5.28 5.03 13.09
CA PRO A 95 -4.88 4.77 11.72
C PRO A 95 -5.55 5.75 10.75
N GLU A 96 -4.75 6.32 9.87
CA GLU A 96 -5.20 7.25 8.84
C GLU A 96 -5.61 6.52 7.57
N LEU A 97 -6.56 7.11 6.85
CA LEU A 97 -6.96 6.62 5.54
C LEU A 97 -5.81 6.80 4.55
N SER A 98 -5.23 5.72 4.10
CA SER A 98 -4.10 5.70 3.18
C SER A 98 -4.38 4.85 1.94
N TYR A 99 -3.50 4.90 0.95
CA TYR A 99 -3.61 4.01 -0.18
C TYR A 99 -3.40 2.55 0.25
N SER A 100 -4.32 1.70 -0.16
CA SER A 100 -4.22 0.26 0.09
C SER A 100 -2.98 -0.35 -0.54
N ASN A 101 -2.32 -1.25 0.18
CA ASN A 101 -1.21 -2.04 -0.35
C ASN A 101 -1.61 -2.93 -1.54
N PHE A 102 -2.90 -3.24 -1.66
CA PHE A 102 -3.45 -4.03 -2.77
C PHE A 102 -3.91 -3.18 -3.95
N SER A 103 -3.75 -1.86 -3.88
CA SER A 103 -4.13 -0.96 -4.96
C SER A 103 -3.17 -1.11 -6.14
N THR A 104 -3.72 -1.42 -7.32
CA THR A 104 -3.02 -1.41 -8.59
C THR A 104 -3.63 -0.30 -9.44
N PRO A 105 -3.07 0.92 -9.43
CA PRO A 105 -3.72 2.10 -10.03
C PRO A 105 -3.99 1.96 -11.52
N HIS A 106 -3.08 1.35 -12.26
CA HIS A 106 -3.18 1.21 -13.70
C HIS A 106 -2.92 -0.23 -14.13
N ARG A 107 -3.79 -0.77 -14.96
CA ARG A 107 -3.62 -2.08 -15.58
C ARG A 107 -4.05 -2.04 -17.03
N ILE A 108 -3.22 -2.62 -17.89
CA ILE A 108 -3.51 -2.82 -19.31
C ILE A 108 -3.51 -4.32 -19.58
N VAL A 109 -4.53 -4.78 -20.29
CA VAL A 109 -4.62 -6.17 -20.76
C VAL A 109 -4.87 -6.12 -22.24
N GLY A 110 -4.13 -6.91 -23.01
CA GLY A 110 -4.30 -7.06 -24.43
C GLY A 110 -4.33 -8.53 -24.85
N ASN A 111 -5.15 -8.85 -25.81
CA ASN A 111 -5.16 -10.15 -26.46
C ASN A 111 -5.32 -9.96 -27.96
N ILE A 112 -4.50 -10.66 -28.74
CA ILE A 112 -4.66 -10.80 -30.17
C ILE A 112 -4.60 -12.27 -30.52
N SER A 113 -5.53 -12.76 -31.33
CA SER A 113 -5.55 -14.15 -31.75
C SER A 113 -5.93 -14.25 -33.23
N TYR A 114 -5.33 -15.24 -33.88
CA TYR A 114 -5.60 -15.52 -35.27
C TYR A 114 -5.92 -16.99 -35.47
N LYS A 115 -7.08 -17.28 -36.02
CA LYS A 115 -7.59 -18.60 -36.35
C LYS A 115 -7.34 -18.91 -37.81
N ILE A 116 -6.63 -20.02 -38.07
CA ILE A 116 -6.37 -20.54 -39.42
C ILE A 116 -7.16 -21.84 -39.54
N GLU A 117 -8.08 -21.89 -40.49
CA GLU A 117 -8.84 -23.10 -40.86
C GLU A 117 -8.20 -23.80 -42.05
N TYR A 118 -8.00 -25.12 -41.95
CA TYR A 118 -7.42 -25.91 -43.02
C TYR A 118 -7.98 -27.34 -43.04
N ALA A 119 -7.80 -28.02 -44.20
CA ALA A 119 -8.23 -29.41 -44.39
C ALA A 119 -9.70 -29.70 -44.03
N LYS A 120 -10.61 -28.71 -44.19
CA LYS A 120 -12.07 -28.77 -43.94
C LYS A 120 -12.51 -29.04 -42.48
N HIS A 121 -11.70 -29.71 -41.68
CA HIS A 121 -12.09 -30.14 -40.33
C HIS A 121 -11.12 -29.70 -39.24
N PHE A 122 -10.05 -29.03 -39.59
CA PHE A 122 -9.01 -28.63 -38.64
C PHE A 122 -8.89 -27.09 -38.60
N ALA A 123 -8.59 -26.58 -37.38
CA ALA A 123 -8.27 -25.20 -37.18
C ALA A 123 -7.13 -25.06 -36.16
N THR A 124 -6.23 -24.14 -36.40
CA THR A 124 -5.19 -23.75 -35.44
C THR A 124 -5.43 -22.30 -35.03
N THR A 125 -5.44 -22.02 -33.72
CA THR A 125 -5.52 -20.66 -33.19
C THR A 125 -4.20 -20.32 -32.52
N ILE A 126 -3.59 -19.24 -32.97
CA ILE A 126 -2.39 -18.65 -32.36
C ILE A 126 -2.85 -17.42 -31.57
N SER A 127 -2.47 -17.31 -30.31
CA SER A 127 -2.87 -16.20 -29.45
C SER A 127 -1.67 -15.59 -28.75
N LEU A 128 -1.65 -14.27 -28.68
CA LEU A 128 -0.71 -13.47 -27.88
C LEU A 128 -1.49 -12.72 -26.81
N TYR A 129 -1.07 -12.90 -25.58
CA TYR A 129 -1.64 -12.21 -24.42
C TYR A 129 -0.60 -11.27 -23.80
N TYR A 130 -1.03 -10.05 -23.50
CA TYR A 130 -0.24 -9.05 -22.78
C TYR A 130 -0.97 -8.63 -21.50
N SER A 131 -0.24 -8.53 -20.40
CA SER A 131 -0.73 -7.93 -19.16
C SER A 131 0.37 -7.06 -18.55
N GLY A 132 0.07 -5.78 -18.41
CA GLY A 132 0.95 -4.81 -17.76
C GLY A 132 0.20 -4.09 -16.63
N SER A 133 0.88 -3.85 -15.51
CA SER A 133 0.31 -3.10 -14.40
C SER A 133 1.40 -2.36 -13.64
N ASN A 134 1.00 -1.31 -12.92
CA ASN A 134 1.90 -0.70 -11.94
C ASN A 134 2.25 -1.73 -10.87
N GLN A 135 3.48 -1.63 -10.39
CA GLN A 135 3.88 -2.31 -9.16
C GLN A 135 3.02 -1.79 -8.00
N GLY A 136 2.72 -2.67 -7.04
CA GLY A 136 2.02 -2.29 -5.82
C GLY A 136 2.76 -1.19 -5.05
N ARG A 137 2.04 -0.50 -4.20
CA ARG A 137 2.61 0.53 -3.33
C ARG A 137 3.41 -0.13 -2.21
N SER A 138 4.55 0.47 -1.89
CA SER A 138 5.38 0.07 -0.76
C SER A 138 5.68 1.28 0.12
N SER A 139 5.89 1.03 1.38
CA SER A 139 6.25 2.04 2.37
C SER A 139 7.57 1.67 3.02
N TYR A 140 8.33 2.68 3.41
CA TYR A 140 9.57 2.51 4.16
C TYR A 140 9.32 2.89 5.62
N THR A 141 9.79 2.06 6.52
CA THR A 141 9.70 2.28 7.96
C THR A 141 11.09 2.45 8.57
N TYR A 142 11.15 3.11 9.71
CA TYR A 142 12.36 3.08 10.53
C TYR A 142 12.60 1.65 11.05
N SER A 143 13.86 1.28 11.23
CA SER A 143 14.23 -0.02 11.81
C SER A 143 14.00 -0.10 13.32
N ASN A 144 13.86 1.06 13.97
CA ASN A 144 13.63 1.21 15.40
C ASN A 144 12.26 1.84 15.65
N ASP A 145 11.74 1.64 16.85
CA ASP A 145 10.61 2.36 17.40
C ASP A 145 10.98 3.85 17.50
N MET A 146 10.60 4.64 16.49
CA MET A 146 10.99 6.03 16.41
C MET A 146 10.16 6.89 17.35
N ASN A 147 8.86 6.67 17.38
CA ASN A 147 7.93 7.48 18.16
C ASN A 147 7.80 7.01 19.62
N LYS A 148 8.47 5.92 20.01
CA LYS A 148 8.49 5.31 21.36
C LYS A 148 7.11 4.83 21.82
N ASP A 149 6.29 4.37 20.90
CA ASP A 149 4.97 3.81 21.20
C ASP A 149 5.02 2.30 21.52
N GLY A 150 6.20 1.69 21.43
CA GLY A 150 6.45 0.28 21.73
C GLY A 150 6.45 -0.63 20.50
N GLU A 151 6.26 -0.10 19.31
CA GLU A 151 6.23 -0.87 18.05
C GLU A 151 7.09 -0.20 16.96
N THR A 152 7.45 -0.95 15.92
CA THR A 152 8.37 -0.51 14.86
C THR A 152 7.66 -0.24 13.53
N ALA A 153 6.39 0.14 13.57
CA ALA A 153 5.58 0.40 12.38
C ALA A 153 5.67 1.85 11.86
N ASP A 154 6.65 2.61 12.34
CA ASP A 154 6.82 4.02 12.02
C ASP A 154 7.28 4.26 10.60
N LEU A 155 6.46 4.95 9.81
CA LEU A 155 6.84 5.38 8.48
C LEU A 155 7.94 6.44 8.54
N ILE A 156 8.90 6.37 7.62
CA ILE A 156 9.90 7.42 7.49
C ILE A 156 9.23 8.76 7.16
N TYR A 157 9.83 9.84 7.62
CA TYR A 157 9.43 11.17 7.22
C TYR A 157 9.85 11.42 5.77
N ILE A 158 8.92 11.87 4.94
CA ILE A 158 9.20 12.24 3.56
C ILE A 158 9.22 13.77 3.50
N PRO A 159 10.39 14.40 3.29
CA PRO A 159 10.50 15.84 3.18
C PRO A 159 9.66 16.40 2.02
N LYS A 160 9.04 17.54 2.21
CA LYS A 160 8.27 18.23 1.17
C LYS A 160 9.17 18.86 0.13
N ASP A 161 10.32 19.34 0.56
CA ASP A 161 11.34 19.94 -0.30
C ASP A 161 12.75 19.82 0.32
N ALA A 162 13.76 20.25 -0.44
CA ALA A 162 15.15 20.13 -0.05
C ALA A 162 15.54 20.97 1.19
N SER A 163 14.77 21.99 1.56
CA SER A 163 15.07 22.83 2.72
C SER A 163 14.85 22.13 4.05
N GLU A 164 14.03 21.06 4.04
CA GLU A 164 13.79 20.23 5.22
C GLU A 164 14.87 19.16 5.45
N ILE A 165 15.86 19.06 4.55
CA ILE A 165 16.89 18.03 4.59
C ILE A 165 18.21 18.66 5.01
N VAL A 166 18.78 18.18 6.11
CA VAL A 166 20.16 18.44 6.49
C VAL A 166 21.02 17.26 6.06
N PHE A 167 21.80 17.41 5.00
CA PHE A 167 22.71 16.36 4.56
C PHE A 167 23.89 16.26 5.54
N ALA A 168 24.13 15.06 6.08
CA ALA A 168 25.32 14.81 6.86
C ALA A 168 26.55 14.95 5.97
N ASP A 169 27.54 15.74 6.39
CA ASP A 169 28.83 15.81 5.72
C ASP A 169 29.63 14.54 6.05
N PHE A 170 29.67 13.60 5.10
CA PHE A 170 30.40 12.35 5.25
C PHE A 170 31.95 12.54 5.22
N LYS A 171 32.47 13.74 4.91
CA LYS A 171 33.89 14.01 4.83
C LYS A 171 34.57 14.21 6.20
N ASN A 172 33.80 14.39 7.26
CA ASN A 172 34.31 14.66 8.60
C ASN A 172 34.11 13.52 9.60
N LYS A 173 34.13 12.27 9.16
CA LYS A 173 34.30 11.11 10.07
C LYS A 173 35.78 10.79 10.18
N ASN A 174 36.53 11.55 11.00
CA ASN A 174 37.75 11.12 11.66
C ASN A 174 37.41 10.59 13.04
#